data_e652f6fa1c325db757bc526a5aed39c9
#
_entry.id   e652f6fa1c325db757bc526a5aed39c9
#
_cell.length_a   1.000
_cell.length_b   1.000
_cell.length_c   1.000
_cell.angle_alpha   90.00
_cell.angle_beta   90.00
_cell.angle_gamma   90.00
#
_symmetry.space_group_name_H-M   'P 1'
#
loop_
_entity.id
_entity.type
_entity.pdbx_description
1 polymer ?
#
loop_
_entity_poly.entity_id
_entity_poly.type
_entity_poly.pdbx_seq_one_letter_code
_entity_poly.pdbx_strand_id
1 'polypeptide(L)'
;MTSPDFPTEEYERRLERAHRHMRAMDLDTLFFTTEAEMAYFTGFRTLFWESPTRPWFLILPRDAGPIAIIPQIGAALMSATWVEDIRVWSSPHADDDGITLLTDALKGASRIGMPMGRESMLRMPLSDFERLRAALRSAEFVDATPIVQALRMVKSPAEIEKIARICAIASAAFAEAPRLFSEGQRLDDAFRAFRIELLRQGAEDVPYLVGGAGPDGYADVISPAGSQRLSHGDVLMLDTGARRQGYFCDFDRNFAIGRASDAARKAYATLCRATDAALDRARPGVRCCELYDIMASELGEESGDVGRLGHGLGLQLTEPPSIVPFDETPLEPGMVITLEPSMQVVPGKVMVHEEIIVVRDGAPELLSHRAPNELPIL
;
A
#
# COMPACT_ATOMS: atom_id res chain seq x y z
N MET A 1 -21.76 15.16 8.02
CA MET A 1 -21.08 14.89 6.73
C MET A 1 -19.60 14.98 7.00
N THR A 2 -18.83 13.98 6.70
CA THR A 2 -17.36 14.02 6.79
C THR A 2 -16.87 15.04 5.75
N SER A 3 -15.95 15.91 6.14
CA SER A 3 -15.27 16.81 5.20
C SER A 3 -14.59 15.98 4.11
N PRO A 4 -14.59 16.42 2.85
CA PRO A 4 -13.89 15.70 1.78
C PRO A 4 -12.41 15.52 2.16
N ASP A 5 -11.83 14.38 1.77
CA ASP A 5 -10.43 14.03 2.13
C ASP A 5 -9.40 15.00 1.51
N PHE A 6 -9.74 15.58 0.37
CA PHE A 6 -8.96 16.59 -0.34
C PHE A 6 -9.90 17.66 -0.90
N PRO A 7 -9.40 18.87 -1.16
CA PRO A 7 -10.15 19.87 -1.92
C PRO A 7 -10.36 19.39 -3.36
N THR A 8 -11.43 19.88 -4.02
CA THR A 8 -11.81 19.47 -5.38
C THR A 8 -10.67 19.64 -6.38
N GLU A 9 -9.88 20.69 -6.24
CA GLU A 9 -8.75 21.00 -7.11
C GLU A 9 -7.66 19.91 -7.10
N GLU A 10 -7.57 19.12 -6.03
CA GLU A 10 -6.66 17.96 -6.01
C GLU A 10 -7.15 16.86 -6.95
N TYR A 11 -8.43 16.57 -6.95
CA TYR A 11 -9.02 15.57 -7.84
C TYR A 11 -9.01 16.03 -9.30
N GLU A 12 -9.25 17.30 -9.55
CA GLU A 12 -9.13 17.90 -10.88
C GLU A 12 -7.70 17.77 -11.45
N ARG A 13 -6.67 18.07 -10.64
CA ARG A 13 -5.26 17.86 -11.05
C ARG A 13 -4.95 16.41 -11.36
N ARG A 14 -5.48 15.44 -10.58
CA ARG A 14 -5.32 14.00 -10.85
C ARG A 14 -5.98 13.62 -12.16
N LEU A 15 -7.19 14.11 -12.42
CA LEU A 15 -7.90 13.88 -13.66
C LEU A 15 -7.15 14.48 -14.87
N GLU A 16 -6.65 15.70 -14.77
CA GLU A 16 -5.85 16.33 -15.83
C GLU A 16 -4.56 15.55 -16.13
N ARG A 17 -3.88 15.01 -15.10
CA ARG A 17 -2.73 14.13 -15.29
C ARG A 17 -3.16 12.86 -16.03
N ALA A 18 -4.26 12.22 -15.64
CA ALA A 18 -4.80 11.05 -16.34
C ALA A 18 -5.11 11.35 -17.80
N HIS A 19 -5.78 12.47 -18.09
CA HIS A 19 -6.09 12.91 -19.47
C HIS A 19 -4.83 13.09 -20.32
N ARG A 20 -3.72 13.62 -19.76
CA ARG A 20 -2.44 13.70 -20.49
C ARG A 20 -1.90 12.33 -20.87
N HIS A 21 -1.88 11.38 -19.93
CA HIS A 21 -1.45 10.01 -20.21
C HIS A 21 -2.37 9.31 -21.22
N MET A 22 -3.67 9.48 -21.09
CA MET A 22 -4.64 8.92 -22.05
C MET A 22 -4.38 9.41 -23.47
N ARG A 23 -4.13 10.73 -23.65
CA ARG A 23 -3.79 11.29 -24.97
C ARG A 23 -2.48 10.69 -25.51
N ALA A 24 -1.47 10.51 -24.67
CA ALA A 24 -0.19 9.92 -25.08
C ALA A 24 -0.32 8.45 -25.51
N MET A 25 -1.28 7.70 -24.95
CA MET A 25 -1.56 6.31 -25.29
C MET A 25 -2.74 6.14 -26.27
N ASP A 26 -3.31 7.24 -26.76
CA ASP A 26 -4.49 7.27 -27.64
C ASP A 26 -5.67 6.47 -27.06
N LEU A 27 -5.99 6.68 -25.78
CA LEU A 27 -7.14 6.09 -25.11
C LEU A 27 -8.32 7.05 -25.11
N ASP A 28 -9.52 6.53 -25.36
CA ASP A 28 -10.77 7.32 -25.32
C ASP A 28 -11.30 7.43 -23.89
N THR A 29 -11.07 6.40 -23.09
CA THR A 29 -11.56 6.33 -21.70
C THR A 29 -10.70 5.40 -20.85
N LEU A 30 -10.69 5.63 -19.52
CA LEU A 30 -10.20 4.67 -18.55
C LEU A 30 -11.38 4.03 -17.81
N PHE A 31 -11.24 2.75 -17.48
CA PHE A 31 -12.22 1.97 -16.75
C PHE A 31 -11.59 1.33 -15.52
N PHE A 32 -12.17 1.59 -14.35
CA PHE A 32 -11.69 1.11 -13.06
C PHE A 32 -12.76 0.39 -12.27
N THR A 33 -12.33 -0.57 -11.46
CA THR A 33 -13.21 -1.43 -10.65
C THR A 33 -12.77 -1.57 -9.20
N THR A 34 -11.66 -0.95 -8.80
CA THR A 34 -11.08 -1.16 -7.47
C THR A 34 -11.22 0.05 -6.54
N GLU A 35 -11.09 -0.20 -5.23
CA GLU A 35 -11.19 0.83 -4.20
C GLU A 35 -10.15 1.94 -4.41
N ALA A 36 -8.92 1.56 -4.74
CA ALA A 36 -7.81 2.49 -4.80
C ALA A 36 -8.00 3.55 -5.90
N GLU A 37 -8.40 3.15 -7.12
CA GLU A 37 -8.66 4.09 -8.21
C GLU A 37 -9.94 4.90 -7.95
N MET A 38 -10.99 4.27 -7.39
CA MET A 38 -12.20 4.98 -7.01
C MET A 38 -11.87 6.10 -6.00
N ALA A 39 -11.15 5.76 -4.93
CA ALA A 39 -10.75 6.74 -3.92
C ALA A 39 -9.82 7.83 -4.50
N TYR A 40 -8.85 7.44 -5.34
CA TYR A 40 -7.88 8.36 -5.94
C TYR A 40 -8.53 9.45 -6.77
N PHE A 41 -9.50 9.09 -7.61
CA PHE A 41 -10.14 10.04 -8.53
C PHE A 41 -11.38 10.72 -7.99
N THR A 42 -12.05 10.15 -6.98
CA THR A 42 -13.34 10.67 -6.52
C THR A 42 -13.37 11.07 -5.05
N GLY A 43 -12.48 10.53 -4.23
CA GLY A 43 -12.55 10.63 -2.78
C GLY A 43 -13.58 9.72 -2.13
N PHE A 44 -14.24 8.87 -2.94
CA PHE A 44 -15.22 7.91 -2.43
C PHE A 44 -14.54 6.81 -1.63
N ARG A 45 -14.89 6.67 -0.36
CA ARG A 45 -14.41 5.62 0.54
C ARG A 45 -15.55 4.95 1.27
N THR A 46 -15.55 3.63 1.33
CA THR A 46 -16.54 2.84 2.04
C THR A 46 -15.93 1.51 2.49
N LEU A 47 -16.34 1.00 3.65
CA LEU A 47 -15.99 -0.36 4.08
C LEU A 47 -16.76 -1.43 3.31
N PHE A 48 -17.66 -1.04 2.43
CA PHE A 48 -18.44 -1.98 1.62
C PHE A 48 -17.60 -2.75 0.58
N TRP A 49 -16.35 -2.34 0.36
CA TRP A 49 -15.37 -3.07 -0.43
C TRP A 49 -15.04 -4.45 0.14
N GLU A 50 -15.23 -4.67 1.45
CA GLU A 50 -15.09 -5.98 2.09
C GLU A 50 -16.13 -7.00 1.58
N SER A 51 -17.27 -6.54 1.06
CA SER A 51 -18.27 -7.41 0.46
C SER A 51 -17.86 -7.78 -0.98
N PRO A 52 -17.79 -9.07 -1.35
CA PRO A 52 -17.45 -9.49 -2.72
C PRO A 52 -18.56 -9.20 -3.74
N THR A 53 -19.75 -8.84 -3.28
CA THR A 53 -20.92 -8.54 -4.13
C THR A 53 -20.95 -7.06 -4.50
N ARG A 54 -21.78 -6.72 -5.51
CA ARG A 54 -22.03 -5.35 -5.94
C ARG A 54 -20.79 -4.65 -6.46
N PRO A 55 -20.44 -4.85 -7.73
CA PRO A 55 -19.32 -4.17 -8.35
C PRO A 55 -19.55 -2.65 -8.39
N TRP A 56 -18.47 -1.91 -8.32
CA TRP A 56 -18.41 -0.45 -8.40
C TRP A 56 -17.55 -0.08 -9.58
N PHE A 57 -18.04 0.77 -10.46
CA PHE A 57 -17.34 1.14 -11.67
C PHE A 57 -17.07 2.64 -11.71
N LEU A 58 -15.88 2.99 -12.14
CA LEU A 58 -15.50 4.37 -12.42
C LEU A 58 -15.00 4.45 -13.88
N ILE A 59 -15.57 5.37 -14.63
CA ILE A 59 -15.18 5.69 -15.99
C ILE A 59 -14.59 7.09 -16.01
N LEU A 60 -13.42 7.24 -16.63
CA LEU A 60 -12.83 8.55 -16.90
C LEU A 60 -12.75 8.75 -18.41
N PRO A 61 -13.73 9.44 -19.04
CA PRO A 61 -13.63 9.84 -20.44
C PRO A 61 -12.46 10.82 -20.64
N ARG A 62 -11.77 10.75 -21.77
CA ARG A 62 -10.58 11.58 -22.07
C ARG A 62 -10.81 13.08 -21.99
N ASP A 63 -12.03 13.54 -22.26
CA ASP A 63 -12.34 14.97 -22.39
C ASP A 63 -13.58 15.38 -21.54
N ALA A 64 -13.90 14.59 -20.49
CA ALA A 64 -15.02 14.87 -19.60
C ALA A 64 -14.68 14.50 -18.13
N GLY A 65 -15.57 14.85 -17.22
CA GLY A 65 -15.49 14.47 -15.81
C GLY A 65 -15.71 12.97 -15.58
N PRO A 66 -15.44 12.49 -14.37
CA PRO A 66 -15.62 11.08 -14.00
C PRO A 66 -17.09 10.70 -14.00
N ILE A 67 -17.38 9.46 -14.40
CA ILE A 67 -18.70 8.83 -14.33
C ILE A 67 -18.64 7.68 -13.34
N ALA A 68 -19.42 7.76 -12.26
CA ALA A 68 -19.55 6.68 -11.30
C ALA A 68 -20.78 5.82 -11.60
N ILE A 69 -20.60 4.51 -11.79
CA ILE A 69 -21.69 3.55 -11.99
C ILE A 69 -21.69 2.60 -10.81
N ILE A 70 -22.66 2.78 -9.92
CA ILE A 70 -22.59 2.20 -8.57
C ILE A 70 -23.94 1.62 -8.13
N PRO A 71 -23.96 0.68 -7.17
CA PRO A 71 -25.21 0.25 -6.56
C PRO A 71 -25.92 1.41 -5.84
N GLN A 72 -27.24 1.43 -5.90
CA GLN A 72 -28.10 2.47 -5.29
C GLN A 72 -27.74 2.78 -3.83
N ILE A 73 -27.27 1.79 -3.07
CA ILE A 73 -26.87 1.96 -1.66
C ILE A 73 -25.71 2.95 -1.49
N GLY A 74 -24.88 3.14 -2.50
CA GLY A 74 -23.74 4.07 -2.47
C GLY A 74 -24.06 5.49 -2.94
N ALA A 75 -25.26 5.73 -3.47
CA ALA A 75 -25.61 6.99 -4.13
C ALA A 75 -25.42 8.22 -3.23
N ALA A 76 -25.92 8.17 -2.00
CA ALA A 76 -25.83 9.29 -1.07
C ALA A 76 -24.36 9.62 -0.69
N LEU A 77 -23.50 8.59 -0.54
CA LEU A 77 -22.10 8.77 -0.23
C LEU A 77 -21.33 9.31 -1.44
N MET A 78 -21.59 8.81 -2.66
CA MET A 78 -20.97 9.31 -3.89
C MET A 78 -21.40 10.75 -4.18
N SER A 79 -22.65 11.11 -3.93
CA SER A 79 -23.14 12.49 -4.10
C SER A 79 -22.48 13.51 -3.14
N ALA A 80 -21.81 13.05 -2.10
CA ALA A 80 -21.01 13.91 -1.22
C ALA A 80 -19.59 14.16 -1.73
N THR A 81 -19.19 13.54 -2.84
CA THR A 81 -17.93 13.77 -3.56
C THR A 81 -18.11 14.87 -4.64
N TRP A 82 -17.06 15.14 -5.38
CA TRP A 82 -17.09 16.10 -6.49
C TRP A 82 -17.63 15.53 -7.82
N VAL A 83 -17.97 14.23 -7.86
CA VAL A 83 -18.48 13.54 -9.06
C VAL A 83 -19.92 13.96 -9.35
N GLU A 84 -20.17 14.47 -10.56
CA GLU A 84 -21.49 14.94 -10.98
C GLU A 84 -22.31 13.85 -11.70
N ASP A 85 -21.68 13.04 -12.57
CA ASP A 85 -22.37 11.93 -13.28
C ASP A 85 -22.36 10.65 -12.45
N ILE A 86 -23.44 10.44 -11.71
CA ILE A 86 -23.65 9.27 -10.86
C ILE A 86 -24.80 8.44 -11.40
N ARG A 87 -24.50 7.26 -11.94
CA ARG A 87 -25.49 6.31 -12.47
C ARG A 87 -25.64 5.16 -11.51
N VAL A 88 -26.87 4.89 -11.11
CA VAL A 88 -27.15 3.89 -10.09
C VAL A 88 -27.97 2.74 -10.64
N TRP A 89 -27.70 1.55 -10.11
CA TRP A 89 -28.45 0.35 -10.40
C TRP A 89 -29.00 -0.28 -9.12
N SER A 90 -30.13 -0.99 -9.26
CA SER A 90 -30.79 -1.68 -8.13
C SER A 90 -29.97 -2.90 -7.73
N SER A 91 -29.57 -3.02 -6.47
CA SER A 91 -28.74 -4.09 -5.95
C SER A 91 -29.36 -4.73 -4.70
N PRO A 92 -29.45 -6.07 -4.63
CA PRO A 92 -29.06 -7.04 -5.68
C PRO A 92 -30.00 -7.02 -6.89
N HIS A 93 -29.48 -7.39 -8.07
CA HIS A 93 -30.27 -7.58 -9.27
C HIS A 93 -30.14 -9.04 -9.75
N ALA A 94 -31.16 -9.58 -10.43
CA ALA A 94 -31.18 -10.99 -10.80
C ALA A 94 -30.11 -11.35 -11.85
N ASP A 95 -29.86 -10.45 -12.79
CA ASP A 95 -29.08 -10.71 -14.01
C ASP A 95 -28.29 -9.50 -14.54
N ASP A 96 -28.32 -8.35 -13.86
CA ASP A 96 -27.60 -7.14 -14.29
C ASP A 96 -27.09 -6.29 -13.11
N ASP A 97 -25.88 -6.57 -12.66
CA ASP A 97 -25.18 -5.78 -11.66
C ASP A 97 -24.53 -4.53 -12.27
N GLY A 98 -25.32 -3.72 -13.02
CA GLY A 98 -24.89 -2.46 -13.60
C GLY A 98 -24.17 -2.57 -14.94
N ILE A 99 -24.12 -3.75 -15.56
CA ILE A 99 -23.39 -3.99 -16.81
C ILE A 99 -24.03 -3.27 -17.99
N THR A 100 -25.36 -3.14 -18.02
CA THR A 100 -26.07 -2.34 -19.04
C THR A 100 -25.65 -0.87 -18.95
N LEU A 101 -25.66 -0.27 -17.76
CA LEU A 101 -25.23 1.12 -17.57
C LEU A 101 -23.74 1.31 -17.91
N LEU A 102 -22.89 0.34 -17.57
CA LEU A 102 -21.48 0.35 -17.90
C LEU A 102 -21.27 0.28 -19.41
N THR A 103 -21.98 -0.61 -20.09
CA THR A 103 -21.94 -0.73 -21.56
C THR A 103 -22.35 0.57 -22.23
N ASP A 104 -23.43 1.21 -21.77
CA ASP A 104 -23.91 2.46 -22.31
C ASP A 104 -22.91 3.63 -22.08
N ALA A 105 -22.24 3.65 -20.93
CA ALA A 105 -21.22 4.66 -20.63
C ALA A 105 -19.96 4.53 -21.50
N LEU A 106 -19.61 3.30 -21.88
CA LEU A 106 -18.45 2.99 -22.72
C LEU A 106 -18.77 2.96 -24.21
N LYS A 107 -20.06 3.12 -24.58
CA LYS A 107 -20.49 3.08 -25.98
C LYS A 107 -19.88 4.20 -26.78
N GLY A 108 -19.25 3.84 -27.90
CA GLY A 108 -18.57 4.79 -28.79
C GLY A 108 -17.08 4.95 -28.52
N ALA A 109 -16.56 4.45 -27.40
CA ALA A 109 -15.13 4.35 -27.18
C ALA A 109 -14.55 3.25 -28.08
N SER A 110 -13.45 3.57 -28.78
CA SER A 110 -12.71 2.62 -29.60
C SER A 110 -11.57 1.96 -28.81
N ARG A 111 -10.96 2.70 -27.88
CA ARG A 111 -9.84 2.22 -27.06
C ARG A 111 -10.11 2.52 -25.58
N ILE A 112 -10.32 1.45 -24.83
CA ILE A 112 -10.67 1.50 -23.40
C ILE A 112 -9.46 1.02 -22.60
N GLY A 113 -8.85 1.92 -21.83
CA GLY A 113 -7.76 1.58 -20.94
C GLY A 113 -8.27 1.04 -19.62
N MET A 114 -7.69 -0.05 -19.12
CA MET A 114 -7.92 -0.56 -17.77
C MET A 114 -6.65 -1.20 -17.21
N PRO A 115 -6.45 -1.23 -15.88
CA PRO A 115 -5.32 -1.97 -15.31
C PRO A 115 -5.45 -3.45 -15.62
N MET A 116 -4.48 -4.03 -16.36
CA MET A 116 -4.45 -5.43 -16.78
C MET A 116 -3.10 -6.10 -16.48
N GLY A 117 -2.10 -5.32 -16.09
CA GLY A 117 -0.75 -5.78 -15.84
C GLY A 117 -0.54 -6.36 -14.45
N ARG A 118 0.73 -6.59 -14.11
CA ARG A 118 1.11 -7.11 -12.79
C ARG A 118 0.68 -6.14 -11.68
N GLU A 119 0.37 -6.69 -10.50
CA GLU A 119 -0.06 -5.95 -9.31
C GLU A 119 -1.38 -5.16 -9.52
N SER A 120 -2.16 -5.51 -10.53
CA SER A 120 -3.51 -5.03 -10.74
C SER A 120 -4.54 -6.14 -10.55
N MET A 121 -5.81 -5.75 -10.36
CA MET A 121 -6.91 -6.70 -10.23
C MET A 121 -8.18 -6.17 -10.90
N LEU A 122 -9.03 -7.09 -11.31
CA LEU A 122 -10.37 -6.82 -11.78
C LEU A 122 -11.37 -7.22 -10.68
N ARG A 123 -12.07 -6.23 -10.09
CA ARG A 123 -13.07 -6.47 -9.05
C ARG A 123 -14.49 -6.46 -9.63
N MET A 124 -14.76 -7.41 -10.48
CA MET A 124 -16.09 -7.77 -10.99
C MET A 124 -16.12 -9.24 -11.38
N PRO A 125 -17.29 -9.89 -11.49
CA PRO A 125 -17.36 -11.24 -12.03
C PRO A 125 -16.75 -11.32 -13.44
N LEU A 126 -15.94 -12.34 -13.69
CA LEU A 126 -15.32 -12.54 -15.01
C LEU A 126 -16.38 -12.70 -16.11
N SER A 127 -17.49 -13.41 -15.81
CA SER A 127 -18.63 -13.56 -16.73
C SER A 127 -19.24 -12.20 -17.14
N ASP A 128 -19.27 -11.24 -16.22
CA ASP A 128 -19.78 -9.90 -16.53
C ASP A 128 -18.81 -9.09 -17.35
N PHE A 129 -17.51 -9.24 -17.12
CA PHE A 129 -16.48 -8.66 -17.98
C PHE A 129 -16.53 -9.23 -19.41
N GLU A 130 -16.76 -10.55 -19.56
CA GLU A 130 -16.96 -11.18 -20.87
C GLU A 130 -18.22 -10.68 -21.58
N ARG A 131 -19.33 -10.49 -20.83
CA ARG A 131 -20.56 -9.87 -21.35
C ARG A 131 -20.29 -8.44 -21.85
N LEU A 132 -19.58 -7.63 -21.06
CA LEU A 132 -19.19 -6.28 -21.46
C LEU A 132 -18.36 -6.30 -22.74
N ARG A 133 -17.35 -7.15 -22.82
CA ARG A 133 -16.52 -7.30 -24.05
C ARG A 133 -17.35 -7.75 -25.24
N ALA A 134 -18.30 -8.65 -25.04
CA ALA A 134 -19.18 -9.11 -26.11
C ALA A 134 -20.15 -8.03 -26.61
N ALA A 135 -20.55 -7.10 -25.73
CA ALA A 135 -21.38 -5.95 -26.09
C ALA A 135 -20.59 -4.86 -26.81
N LEU A 136 -19.29 -4.71 -26.50
CA LEU A 136 -18.40 -3.69 -27.05
C LEU A 136 -17.38 -4.29 -28.06
N ARG A 137 -17.85 -5.09 -29.01
CA ARG A 137 -17.00 -5.86 -29.94
C ARG A 137 -16.09 -4.99 -30.82
N SER A 138 -16.42 -3.72 -31.03
CA SER A 138 -15.61 -2.78 -31.80
C SER A 138 -14.56 -2.06 -30.98
N ALA A 139 -14.60 -2.17 -29.64
CA ALA A 139 -13.64 -1.56 -28.76
C ALA A 139 -12.45 -2.48 -28.46
N GLU A 140 -11.27 -1.90 -28.40
CA GLU A 140 -10.06 -2.55 -27.91
C GLU A 140 -9.90 -2.25 -26.42
N PHE A 141 -9.69 -3.29 -25.58
CA PHE A 141 -9.28 -3.11 -24.19
C PHE A 141 -7.76 -3.12 -24.12
N VAL A 142 -7.18 -2.04 -23.61
CA VAL A 142 -5.74 -1.76 -23.58
C VAL A 142 -5.25 -1.75 -22.15
N ASP A 143 -4.07 -2.32 -21.89
CA ASP A 143 -3.46 -2.25 -20.56
C ASP A 143 -3.04 -0.81 -20.20
N ALA A 144 -3.73 -0.23 -19.23
CA ALA A 144 -3.46 1.08 -18.66
C ALA A 144 -2.78 1.01 -17.28
N THR A 145 -2.23 -0.14 -16.89
CA THR A 145 -1.45 -0.27 -15.65
C THR A 145 -0.33 0.78 -15.56
N PRO A 146 0.45 1.08 -16.63
CA PRO A 146 1.47 2.12 -16.58
C PRO A 146 0.94 3.52 -16.26
N ILE A 147 -0.30 3.84 -16.68
CA ILE A 147 -0.93 5.12 -16.34
C ILE A 147 -1.19 5.21 -14.84
N VAL A 148 -1.82 4.18 -14.27
CA VAL A 148 -2.16 4.15 -12.83
C VAL A 148 -0.88 4.23 -11.99
N GLN A 149 0.14 3.47 -12.38
CA GLN A 149 1.45 3.50 -11.73
C GLN A 149 2.07 4.91 -11.76
N ALA A 150 2.17 5.51 -12.94
CA ALA A 150 2.72 6.86 -13.10
C ALA A 150 1.93 7.94 -12.32
N LEU A 151 0.63 7.79 -12.18
CA LEU A 151 -0.22 8.71 -11.44
C LEU A 151 -0.04 8.60 -9.92
N ARG A 152 0.09 7.37 -9.39
CA ARG A 152 0.08 7.10 -7.94
C ARG A 152 1.48 6.99 -7.33
N MET A 153 2.49 6.69 -8.14
CA MET A 153 3.88 6.53 -7.69
C MET A 153 4.42 7.81 -7.06
N VAL A 154 4.22 8.96 -7.71
CA VAL A 154 4.62 10.28 -7.20
C VAL A 154 3.44 10.93 -6.47
N LYS A 155 3.53 11.01 -5.15
CA LYS A 155 2.50 11.54 -4.26
C LYS A 155 2.48 13.06 -4.27
N SER A 156 1.30 13.65 -4.20
CA SER A 156 1.16 15.09 -3.94
C SER A 156 1.58 15.43 -2.50
N PRO A 157 1.89 16.70 -2.19
CA PRO A 157 2.17 17.11 -0.82
C PRO A 157 1.06 16.75 0.17
N ALA A 158 -0.20 16.81 -0.25
CA ALA A 158 -1.35 16.47 0.58
C ALA A 158 -1.47 14.95 0.83
N GLU A 159 -1.07 14.12 -0.12
CA GLU A 159 -0.95 12.66 0.08
C GLU A 159 0.18 12.33 1.05
N ILE A 160 1.35 12.95 0.89
CA ILE A 160 2.50 12.77 1.79
C ILE A 160 2.14 13.14 3.23
N GLU A 161 1.39 14.22 3.44
CA GLU A 161 0.93 14.61 4.78
C GLU A 161 0.06 13.53 5.43
N LYS A 162 -0.84 12.89 4.66
CA LYS A 162 -1.67 11.79 5.17
C LYS A 162 -0.83 10.56 5.54
N ILE A 163 0.14 10.18 4.69
CA ILE A 163 1.06 9.06 4.97
C ILE A 163 1.92 9.40 6.20
N ALA A 164 2.49 10.60 6.28
CA ALA A 164 3.25 11.03 7.44
C ALA A 164 2.42 10.96 8.73
N ARG A 165 1.14 11.33 8.66
CA ARG A 165 0.23 11.24 9.81
C ARG A 165 0.00 9.83 10.30
N ILE A 166 -0.24 8.87 9.41
CA ILE A 166 -0.42 7.47 9.82
C ILE A 166 0.89 6.85 10.30
N CYS A 167 2.03 7.19 9.70
CA CYS A 167 3.36 6.79 10.18
C CYS A 167 3.64 7.31 11.59
N ALA A 168 3.27 8.55 11.89
CA ALA A 168 3.41 9.11 13.25
C ALA A 168 2.52 8.39 14.27
N ILE A 169 1.29 8.01 13.88
CA ILE A 169 0.38 7.20 14.72
C ILE A 169 0.98 5.84 15.01
N ALA A 170 1.48 5.13 14.00
CA ALA A 170 2.11 3.82 14.18
C ALA A 170 3.40 3.92 15.00
N SER A 171 4.22 4.93 14.77
CA SER A 171 5.43 5.19 15.59
C SER A 171 5.09 5.45 17.06
N ALA A 172 4.02 6.21 17.34
CA ALA A 172 3.55 6.43 18.71
C ALA A 172 3.04 5.13 19.36
N ALA A 173 2.39 4.26 18.59
CA ALA A 173 1.97 2.94 19.10
C ALA A 173 3.18 2.05 19.43
N PHE A 174 4.21 2.03 18.57
CA PHE A 174 5.46 1.30 18.84
C PHE A 174 6.24 1.84 20.05
N ALA A 175 6.17 3.14 20.33
CA ALA A 175 6.79 3.72 21.53
C ALA A 175 6.18 3.19 22.83
N GLU A 176 4.95 2.65 22.80
CA GLU A 176 4.30 1.99 23.94
C GLU A 176 4.72 0.52 24.13
N ALA A 177 5.62 -0.03 23.30
CA ALA A 177 6.07 -1.42 23.37
C ALA A 177 6.46 -1.88 24.78
N PRO A 178 7.19 -1.10 25.61
CA PRO A 178 7.54 -1.52 26.97
C PRO A 178 6.32 -1.74 27.89
N ARG A 179 5.18 -1.12 27.57
CA ARG A 179 3.93 -1.30 28.31
C ARG A 179 3.07 -2.42 27.73
N LEU A 180 3.19 -2.67 26.44
CA LEU A 180 2.32 -3.59 25.70
C LEU A 180 2.83 -5.03 25.72
N PHE A 181 4.14 -5.24 25.78
CA PHE A 181 4.75 -6.55 25.61
C PHE A 181 5.54 -6.97 26.85
N SER A 182 5.45 -8.26 27.19
CA SER A 182 6.16 -8.83 28.34
C SER A 182 6.40 -10.32 28.16
N GLU A 183 7.44 -10.84 28.84
CA GLU A 183 7.69 -12.27 28.95
C GLU A 183 6.47 -13.02 29.49
N GLY A 184 6.20 -14.20 28.93
CA GLY A 184 5.05 -15.05 29.30
C GLY A 184 3.73 -14.68 28.63
N GLN A 185 3.62 -13.47 28.04
CA GLN A 185 2.43 -13.05 27.30
C GLN A 185 2.24 -13.92 26.05
N ARG A 186 0.98 -14.23 25.69
CA ARG A 186 0.69 -14.90 24.42
C ARG A 186 0.93 -13.95 23.26
N LEU A 187 1.48 -14.46 22.15
CA LEU A 187 1.78 -13.64 20.96
C LEU A 187 0.51 -13.03 20.37
N ASP A 188 -0.59 -13.79 20.27
CA ASP A 188 -1.87 -13.30 19.78
C ASP A 188 -2.48 -12.19 20.69
N ASP A 189 -2.22 -12.23 22.00
CA ASP A 189 -2.62 -11.16 22.93
C ASP A 189 -1.74 -9.92 22.77
N ALA A 190 -0.43 -10.08 22.53
CA ALA A 190 0.48 -8.97 22.22
C ALA A 190 0.07 -8.24 20.95
N PHE A 191 -0.22 -8.96 19.87
CA PHE A 191 -0.70 -8.39 18.62
C PHE A 191 -2.04 -7.69 18.77
N ARG A 192 -2.97 -8.28 19.54
CA ARG A 192 -4.24 -7.63 19.85
C ARG A 192 -4.05 -6.33 20.62
N ALA A 193 -3.16 -6.33 21.61
CA ALA A 193 -2.85 -5.14 22.40
C ALA A 193 -2.27 -4.03 21.51
N PHE A 194 -1.37 -4.36 20.60
CA PHE A 194 -0.80 -3.41 19.66
C PHE A 194 -1.84 -2.85 18.67
N ARG A 195 -2.71 -3.71 18.13
CA ARG A 195 -3.83 -3.27 17.27
C ARG A 195 -4.74 -2.28 18.00
N ILE A 196 -5.08 -2.55 19.25
CA ILE A 196 -5.90 -1.65 20.08
C ILE A 196 -5.15 -0.32 20.28
N GLU A 197 -3.84 -0.35 20.49
CA GLU A 197 -3.05 0.86 20.67
C GLU A 197 -3.00 1.70 19.39
N LEU A 198 -2.82 1.10 18.20
CA LEU A 198 -2.89 1.80 16.91
C LEU A 198 -4.23 2.55 16.75
N LEU A 199 -5.35 1.89 17.07
CA LEU A 199 -6.68 2.51 17.02
C LEU A 199 -6.80 3.64 18.06
N ARG A 200 -6.26 3.46 19.27
CA ARG A 200 -6.24 4.49 20.33
C ARG A 200 -5.43 5.72 19.93
N GLN A 201 -4.34 5.54 19.20
CA GLN A 201 -3.50 6.63 18.66
C GLN A 201 -4.14 7.34 17.46
N GLY A 202 -5.21 6.78 16.88
CA GLY A 202 -6.02 7.42 15.84
C GLY A 202 -5.93 6.79 14.46
N ALA A 203 -5.44 5.57 14.31
CA ALA A 203 -5.66 4.78 13.11
C ALA A 203 -7.17 4.54 12.92
N GLU A 204 -7.65 4.57 11.68
CA GLU A 204 -9.04 4.24 11.36
C GLU A 204 -9.24 2.73 11.24
N ASP A 205 -8.19 2.03 10.79
CA ASP A 205 -8.20 0.59 10.59
C ASP A 205 -6.78 0.03 10.64
N VAL A 206 -6.67 -1.28 10.91
CA VAL A 206 -5.40 -2.03 10.91
C VAL A 206 -5.60 -3.30 10.09
N PRO A 207 -5.68 -3.17 8.75
CA PRO A 207 -5.96 -4.31 7.88
C PRO A 207 -4.80 -5.30 7.79
N TYR A 208 -3.58 -4.84 8.02
CA TYR A 208 -2.38 -5.65 8.00
C TYR A 208 -1.63 -5.51 9.33
N LEU A 209 -1.42 -6.64 10.01
CA LEU A 209 -0.59 -6.76 11.20
C LEU A 209 -0.13 -8.21 11.29
N VAL A 210 1.12 -8.43 10.99
CA VAL A 210 1.77 -9.75 10.94
C VAL A 210 3.07 -9.73 11.73
N GLY A 211 3.74 -10.87 11.81
CA GLY A 211 5.03 -11.01 12.45
C GLY A 211 5.16 -12.27 13.29
N GLY A 212 6.18 -12.31 14.11
CA GLY A 212 6.50 -13.51 14.87
C GLY A 212 7.40 -13.24 16.06
N ALA A 213 7.67 -14.31 16.80
CA ALA A 213 8.64 -14.28 17.88
C ALA A 213 9.40 -15.59 17.96
N GLY A 214 10.67 -15.52 18.39
CA GLY A 214 11.47 -16.68 18.70
C GLY A 214 12.91 -16.35 19.02
N PRO A 215 13.68 -17.34 19.50
CA PRO A 215 15.10 -17.15 19.76
C PRO A 215 15.84 -16.84 18.44
N ASP A 216 16.73 -15.87 18.47
CA ASP A 216 17.55 -15.38 17.36
C ASP A 216 16.77 -14.78 16.18
N GLY A 217 15.46 -14.73 16.22
CA GLY A 217 14.58 -14.26 15.15
C GLY A 217 13.30 -15.06 15.04
N TYR A 218 12.60 -14.95 13.94
CA TYR A 218 11.29 -15.56 13.69
C TYR A 218 11.33 -16.44 12.45
N ALA A 219 10.35 -17.35 12.31
CA ALA A 219 10.34 -18.35 11.24
C ALA A 219 9.85 -17.80 9.89
N ASP A 220 8.97 -16.79 9.93
CA ASP A 220 8.44 -16.10 8.77
C ASP A 220 7.99 -14.67 9.14
N VAL A 221 7.67 -13.86 8.14
CA VAL A 221 7.35 -12.44 8.29
C VAL A 221 5.90 -12.09 7.94
N ILE A 222 5.09 -13.08 7.52
CA ILE A 222 3.72 -12.82 7.04
C ILE A 222 2.63 -13.54 7.83
N SER A 223 3.01 -14.36 8.83
CA SER A 223 2.01 -15.10 9.60
C SER A 223 1.25 -14.20 10.57
N PRO A 224 -0.05 -14.46 10.76
CA PRO A 224 -0.77 -13.93 11.90
C PRO A 224 -0.24 -14.52 13.19
N ALA A 225 -0.34 -13.77 14.28
CA ALA A 225 0.16 -14.20 15.58
C ALA A 225 -0.53 -15.49 16.08
N GLY A 226 0.28 -16.45 16.50
CA GLY A 226 -0.17 -17.70 17.09
C GLY A 226 -0.33 -17.62 18.62
N SER A 227 -0.62 -18.79 19.21
CA SER A 227 -0.87 -18.93 20.66
C SER A 227 0.39 -19.15 21.50
N GLN A 228 1.58 -19.19 20.88
CA GLN A 228 2.85 -19.33 21.59
C GLN A 228 3.06 -18.18 22.56
N ARG A 229 3.87 -18.42 23.61
CA ARG A 229 4.20 -17.41 24.60
C ARG A 229 5.56 -16.81 24.32
N LEU A 230 5.67 -15.50 24.53
CA LEU A 230 6.95 -14.80 24.51
C LEU A 230 7.85 -15.34 25.62
N SER A 231 9.05 -15.72 25.28
CA SER A 231 10.04 -16.31 26.20
C SER A 231 11.26 -15.40 26.29
N HIS A 232 11.95 -15.49 27.41
CA HIS A 232 13.22 -14.80 27.60
C HIS A 232 14.23 -15.17 26.51
N GLY A 233 14.73 -14.18 25.80
CA GLY A 233 15.65 -14.37 24.66
C GLY A 233 14.99 -14.40 23.29
N ASP A 234 13.66 -14.33 23.22
CA ASP A 234 12.96 -14.19 21.93
C ASP A 234 13.20 -12.80 21.32
N VAL A 235 13.24 -12.76 20.01
CA VAL A 235 13.06 -11.52 19.21
C VAL A 235 11.62 -11.50 18.75
N LEU A 236 10.88 -10.49 19.18
CA LEU A 236 9.51 -10.19 18.77
C LEU A 236 9.56 -9.17 17.62
N MET A 237 8.87 -9.45 16.53
CA MET A 237 8.65 -8.52 15.43
C MET A 237 7.15 -8.33 15.21
N LEU A 238 6.77 -7.09 15.03
CA LEU A 238 5.45 -6.71 14.51
C LEU A 238 5.66 -5.81 13.29
N ASP A 239 4.97 -6.16 12.21
CA ASP A 239 4.93 -5.41 10.99
C ASP A 239 3.48 -4.94 10.75
N THR A 240 3.29 -3.64 10.52
CA THR A 240 1.96 -3.04 10.49
C THR A 240 1.71 -2.13 9.29
N GLY A 241 0.65 -2.48 8.54
CA GLY A 241 -0.01 -1.62 7.57
C GLY A 241 -1.29 -1.01 8.15
N ALA A 242 -1.15 -0.10 9.13
CA ALA A 242 -2.28 0.67 9.63
C ALA A 242 -2.74 1.70 8.59
N ARG A 243 -4.03 2.08 8.62
CA ARG A 243 -4.65 2.94 7.62
C ARG A 243 -5.36 4.14 8.26
N ARG A 244 -5.19 5.31 7.63
CA ARG A 244 -5.94 6.52 7.94
C ARG A 244 -6.28 7.31 6.69
N GLN A 245 -7.54 7.70 6.54
CA GLN A 245 -8.05 8.41 5.35
C GLN A 245 -7.69 7.71 4.04
N GLY A 246 -7.73 6.37 4.03
CA GLY A 246 -7.39 5.52 2.89
C GLY A 246 -5.91 5.26 2.69
N TYR A 247 -4.99 6.01 3.32
CA TYR A 247 -3.55 5.86 3.16
C TYR A 247 -2.96 4.95 4.21
N PHE A 248 -1.99 4.12 3.79
CA PHE A 248 -1.26 3.17 4.62
C PHE A 248 0.04 3.76 5.17
N CYS A 249 0.47 3.28 6.35
CA CYS A 249 1.87 3.11 6.68
C CYS A 249 2.25 1.65 6.44
N ASP A 250 3.54 1.36 6.37
CA ASP A 250 4.05 -0.01 6.27
C ASP A 250 5.47 -0.05 6.83
N PHE A 251 5.62 -0.54 8.06
CA PHE A 251 6.93 -0.73 8.67
C PHE A 251 6.89 -1.62 9.90
N ASP A 252 7.98 -2.34 10.11
CA ASP A 252 8.19 -3.22 11.25
C ASP A 252 8.95 -2.57 12.39
N ARG A 253 8.87 -3.21 13.58
CA ARG A 253 9.78 -2.99 14.70
C ARG A 253 10.08 -4.29 15.40
N ASN A 254 11.37 -4.43 15.76
CA ASN A 254 11.92 -5.59 16.46
C ASN A 254 12.21 -5.26 17.93
N PHE A 255 11.98 -6.22 18.82
CA PHE A 255 12.22 -6.11 20.26
C PHE A 255 12.76 -7.44 20.79
N ALA A 256 13.77 -7.40 21.65
CA ALA A 256 14.22 -8.58 22.38
C ALA A 256 13.49 -8.68 23.71
N ILE A 257 13.05 -9.87 24.07
CA ILE A 257 12.38 -10.13 25.35
C ILE A 257 13.43 -10.51 26.41
N GLY A 258 13.63 -9.61 27.39
CA GLY A 258 14.57 -9.78 28.49
C GLY A 258 16.05 -9.70 28.09
N ARG A 259 16.45 -10.29 26.97
CA ARG A 259 17.82 -10.19 26.43
C ARG A 259 17.84 -10.43 24.91
N ALA A 260 18.87 -9.90 24.25
CA ALA A 260 19.19 -10.23 22.86
C ALA A 260 20.42 -11.16 22.81
N SER A 261 20.41 -12.16 21.94
CA SER A 261 21.60 -12.96 21.63
C SER A 261 22.62 -12.15 20.81
N ASP A 262 23.86 -12.61 20.73
CA ASP A 262 24.88 -11.97 19.91
C ASP A 262 24.53 -12.07 18.40
N ALA A 263 23.93 -13.19 17.99
CA ALA A 263 23.46 -13.37 16.62
C ALA A 263 22.35 -12.36 16.26
N ALA A 264 21.34 -12.20 17.11
CA ALA A 264 20.26 -11.25 16.90
C ALA A 264 20.78 -9.79 16.88
N ARG A 265 21.69 -9.42 17.81
CA ARG A 265 22.30 -8.09 17.81
C ARG A 265 23.09 -7.81 16.54
N LYS A 266 23.92 -8.78 16.09
CA LYS A 266 24.71 -8.65 14.87
C LYS A 266 23.79 -8.48 13.65
N ALA A 267 22.76 -9.31 13.52
CA ALA A 267 21.80 -9.23 12.41
C ALA A 267 21.06 -7.89 12.39
N TYR A 268 20.51 -7.46 13.52
CA TYR A 268 19.85 -6.16 13.64
C TYR A 268 20.75 -5.00 13.24
N ALA A 269 22.00 -4.99 13.72
CA ALA A 269 22.98 -3.95 13.34
C ALA A 269 23.32 -3.99 11.84
N THR A 270 23.36 -5.18 11.21
CA THR A 270 23.57 -5.31 9.77
C THR A 270 22.38 -4.76 8.98
N LEU A 271 21.17 -5.09 9.37
CA LEU A 271 19.94 -4.57 8.75
C LEU A 271 19.84 -3.04 8.87
N CYS A 272 20.16 -2.47 10.05
CA CYS A 272 20.21 -1.03 10.23
C CYS A 272 21.23 -0.36 9.28
N ARG A 273 22.44 -0.95 9.10
CA ARG A 273 23.43 -0.43 8.15
C ARG A 273 22.94 -0.51 6.70
N ALA A 274 22.29 -1.61 6.31
CA ALA A 274 21.73 -1.76 4.97
C ALA A 274 20.67 -0.68 4.68
N THR A 275 19.76 -0.44 5.64
CA THR A 275 18.77 0.63 5.55
C THR A 275 19.44 2.01 5.49
N ASP A 276 20.43 2.29 6.33
CA ASP A 276 21.15 3.57 6.32
C ASP A 276 21.90 3.80 5.01
N ALA A 277 22.54 2.78 4.44
CA ALA A 277 23.23 2.87 3.16
C ALA A 277 22.24 3.21 2.01
N ALA A 278 21.06 2.58 2.00
CA ALA A 278 19.99 2.91 1.05
C ALA A 278 19.44 4.32 1.27
N LEU A 279 19.21 4.72 2.53
CA LEU A 279 18.75 6.06 2.91
C LEU A 279 19.72 7.15 2.42
N ASP A 280 21.02 6.94 2.63
CA ASP A 280 22.06 7.88 2.17
C ASP A 280 22.09 8.01 0.64
N ARG A 281 21.64 7.00 -0.07
CA ARG A 281 21.67 6.94 -1.53
C ARG A 281 20.34 7.31 -2.21
N ALA A 282 19.22 7.24 -1.51
CA ALA A 282 17.89 7.51 -2.07
C ALA A 282 17.74 8.99 -2.48
N ARG A 283 18.09 9.29 -3.74
CA ARG A 283 18.07 10.63 -4.34
C ARG A 283 17.37 10.56 -5.70
N PRO A 284 16.80 11.67 -6.21
CA PRO A 284 16.23 11.70 -7.55
C PRO A 284 17.20 11.18 -8.61
N GLY A 285 16.72 10.32 -9.50
CA GLY A 285 17.47 9.70 -10.57
C GLY A 285 18.21 8.40 -10.21
N VAL A 286 18.34 8.05 -8.94
CA VAL A 286 18.84 6.73 -8.52
C VAL A 286 17.77 5.69 -8.84
N ARG A 287 18.14 4.56 -9.45
CA ARG A 287 17.20 3.51 -9.82
C ARG A 287 16.90 2.57 -8.64
N CYS A 288 15.72 1.98 -8.62
CA CYS A 288 15.31 1.03 -7.58
C CYS A 288 16.26 -0.17 -7.49
N CYS A 289 16.74 -0.70 -8.62
CA CYS A 289 17.74 -1.76 -8.64
C CYS A 289 19.07 -1.35 -7.98
N GLU A 290 19.48 -0.08 -8.05
CA GLU A 290 20.69 0.40 -7.38
C GLU A 290 20.51 0.44 -5.85
N LEU A 291 19.31 0.76 -5.34
CA LEU A 291 19.03 0.66 -3.91
C LEU A 291 19.01 -0.80 -3.44
N TYR A 292 18.48 -1.70 -4.30
CA TYR A 292 18.56 -3.13 -4.04
C TYR A 292 20.01 -3.60 -3.88
N ASP A 293 20.86 -3.28 -4.86
CA ASP A 293 22.27 -3.68 -4.87
C ASP A 293 23.04 -3.17 -3.65
N ILE A 294 22.75 -1.95 -3.21
CA ILE A 294 23.38 -1.35 -2.02
C ILE A 294 22.98 -2.13 -0.76
N MET A 295 21.69 -2.38 -0.55
CA MET A 295 21.23 -3.15 0.62
C MET A 295 21.74 -4.59 0.57
N ALA A 296 21.65 -5.25 -0.58
CA ALA A 296 22.14 -6.62 -0.76
C ALA A 296 23.66 -6.72 -0.49
N SER A 297 24.45 -5.72 -0.85
CA SER A 297 25.88 -5.67 -0.57
C SER A 297 26.20 -5.60 0.93
N GLU A 298 25.39 -4.87 1.71
CA GLU A 298 25.54 -4.80 3.18
C GLU A 298 25.12 -6.10 3.87
N LEU A 299 24.10 -6.78 3.32
CA LEU A 299 23.62 -8.08 3.84
C LEU A 299 24.58 -9.23 3.55
N GLY A 300 25.36 -9.14 2.45
CA GLY A 300 26.30 -10.18 2.04
C GLY A 300 25.63 -11.48 1.63
N GLU A 301 26.30 -12.62 1.85
CA GLU A 301 25.77 -13.97 1.51
C GLU A 301 24.53 -14.36 2.36
N GLU A 302 24.30 -13.66 3.46
CA GLU A 302 23.19 -13.91 4.39
C GLU A 302 21.85 -13.29 3.88
N SER A 303 21.86 -12.55 2.75
CA SER A 303 20.66 -11.97 2.14
C SER A 303 19.62 -13.02 1.71
N GLY A 304 20.08 -14.23 1.35
CA GLY A 304 19.18 -15.29 0.88
C GLY A 304 18.40 -14.90 -0.39
N ASP A 305 17.35 -15.66 -0.71
CA ASP A 305 16.38 -15.34 -1.77
C ASP A 305 15.16 -14.64 -1.13
N VAL A 306 15.34 -13.37 -0.75
CA VAL A 306 14.36 -12.61 0.03
C VAL A 306 13.38 -11.78 -0.81
N GLY A 307 13.45 -11.90 -2.12
CA GLY A 307 12.54 -11.18 -3.03
C GLY A 307 12.87 -9.69 -3.11
N ARG A 308 11.93 -8.81 -2.73
CA ARG A 308 12.14 -7.35 -2.74
C ARG A 308 12.74 -6.86 -1.41
N LEU A 309 13.47 -5.75 -1.48
CA LEU A 309 14.02 -5.04 -0.31
C LEU A 309 13.34 -3.66 -0.11
N GLY A 310 12.10 -3.53 -0.56
CA GLY A 310 11.28 -2.35 -0.44
C GLY A 310 10.28 -2.17 -1.57
N HIS A 311 9.32 -1.31 -1.37
CA HIS A 311 8.28 -0.98 -2.35
C HIS A 311 7.66 0.39 -2.09
N GLY A 312 6.91 0.89 -3.07
CA GLY A 312 6.04 2.05 -2.87
C GLY A 312 4.81 1.69 -2.05
N LEU A 313 4.20 2.69 -1.45
CA LEU A 313 2.92 2.56 -0.71
C LEU A 313 2.07 3.82 -0.88
N GLY A 314 0.80 3.72 -0.53
CA GLY A 314 -0.12 4.85 -0.62
C GLY A 314 -1.55 4.46 -0.27
N LEU A 315 -2.43 4.43 -1.26
CA LEU A 315 -3.80 3.90 -1.14
C LEU A 315 -3.86 2.37 -1.10
N GLN A 316 -2.78 1.72 -1.49
CA GLN A 316 -2.56 0.30 -1.27
C GLN A 316 -1.33 0.10 -0.40
N LEU A 317 -1.30 -1.01 0.33
CA LEU A 317 -0.18 -1.38 1.18
C LEU A 317 1.10 -1.47 0.35
N THR A 318 1.02 -2.14 -0.79
CA THR A 318 2.11 -2.27 -1.76
C THR A 318 1.70 -1.60 -3.06
N GLU A 319 2.53 -0.66 -3.53
CA GLU A 319 2.43 0.02 -4.83
C GLU A 319 3.81 0.03 -5.51
N PRO A 320 3.88 0.25 -6.82
CA PRO A 320 5.16 0.56 -7.46
C PRO A 320 5.81 1.84 -6.90
N PRO A 321 7.17 1.92 -6.98
CA PRO A 321 8.09 0.96 -7.56
C PRO A 321 8.39 -0.20 -6.61
N SER A 322 9.10 -1.24 -7.10
CA SER A 322 9.65 -2.30 -6.25
C SER A 322 11.18 -2.22 -6.19
N ILE A 323 11.74 -2.34 -5.01
CA ILE A 323 13.20 -2.40 -4.84
C ILE A 323 13.63 -3.84 -5.06
N VAL A 324 13.88 -4.18 -6.33
CA VAL A 324 14.30 -5.49 -6.83
C VAL A 324 15.41 -5.33 -7.88
N PRO A 325 16.21 -6.37 -8.18
CA PRO A 325 17.37 -6.24 -9.06
C PRO A 325 17.03 -5.90 -10.52
N PHE A 326 15.77 -6.00 -10.92
CA PHE A 326 15.31 -5.78 -12.29
C PHE A 326 14.36 -4.56 -12.45
N ASP A 327 14.12 -3.78 -11.39
CA ASP A 327 13.32 -2.53 -11.49
C ASP A 327 14.26 -1.34 -11.73
N GLU A 328 14.26 -0.85 -12.95
CA GLU A 328 15.07 0.30 -13.38
C GLU A 328 14.37 1.65 -13.18
N THR A 329 13.23 1.70 -12.49
CA THR A 329 12.49 2.93 -12.22
C THR A 329 13.39 3.92 -11.48
N PRO A 330 13.62 5.13 -12.03
CA PRO A 330 14.37 6.16 -11.33
C PRO A 330 13.51 6.77 -10.22
N LEU A 331 14.09 7.03 -9.07
CA LEU A 331 13.44 7.75 -8.00
C LEU A 331 13.11 9.18 -8.42
N GLU A 332 11.92 9.65 -8.05
CA GLU A 332 11.47 11.03 -8.28
C GLU A 332 11.04 11.67 -6.96
N PRO A 333 11.20 13.00 -6.81
CA PRO A 333 10.68 13.70 -5.64
C PRO A 333 9.18 13.47 -5.45
N GLY A 334 8.77 13.13 -4.23
CA GLY A 334 7.40 12.78 -3.89
C GLY A 334 7.08 11.29 -3.94
N MET A 335 7.98 10.43 -4.40
CA MET A 335 7.82 8.98 -4.20
C MET A 335 7.94 8.66 -2.72
N VAL A 336 7.01 7.85 -2.21
CA VAL A 336 7.04 7.29 -0.85
C VAL A 336 7.30 5.81 -0.99
N ILE A 337 8.39 5.33 -0.38
CA ILE A 337 8.85 3.95 -0.48
C ILE A 337 9.26 3.41 0.89
N THR A 338 9.19 2.11 1.05
CA THR A 338 9.82 1.39 2.15
C THR A 338 11.27 1.04 1.81
N LEU A 339 12.10 0.90 2.83
CA LEU A 339 13.43 0.30 2.78
C LEU A 339 13.38 -0.85 3.79
N GLU A 340 13.29 -2.10 3.31
CA GLU A 340 12.99 -3.27 4.14
C GLU A 340 13.97 -4.45 3.94
N PRO A 341 15.27 -4.24 4.19
CA PRO A 341 16.21 -5.33 4.12
C PRO A 341 15.86 -6.44 5.11
N SER A 342 16.01 -7.69 4.66
CA SER A 342 15.83 -8.89 5.48
C SER A 342 17.02 -9.82 5.32
N MET A 343 17.30 -10.62 6.36
CA MET A 343 18.39 -11.58 6.33
C MET A 343 18.09 -12.82 7.17
N GLN A 344 18.76 -13.91 6.84
CA GLN A 344 18.80 -15.09 7.68
C GLN A 344 19.77 -14.85 8.85
N VAL A 345 19.29 -15.00 10.09
CA VAL A 345 20.11 -14.83 11.31
C VAL A 345 20.82 -16.13 11.67
N VAL A 346 20.06 -17.22 11.68
CA VAL A 346 20.51 -18.61 11.85
C VAL A 346 19.62 -19.50 10.98
N PRO A 347 19.97 -20.76 10.70
CA PRO A 347 19.14 -21.62 9.87
C PRO A 347 17.67 -21.66 10.34
N GLY A 348 16.74 -21.26 9.43
CA GLY A 348 15.31 -21.23 9.68
C GLY A 348 14.82 -20.05 10.52
N LYS A 349 15.66 -19.05 10.76
CA LYS A 349 15.29 -17.79 11.45
C LYS A 349 15.69 -16.60 10.64
N VAL A 350 14.77 -15.68 10.46
CA VAL A 350 14.97 -14.43 9.71
C VAL A 350 14.74 -13.22 10.62
N MET A 351 15.24 -12.09 10.18
CA MET A 351 14.97 -10.78 10.75
C MET A 351 14.80 -9.77 9.60
N VAL A 352 13.88 -8.84 9.76
CA VAL A 352 13.60 -7.71 8.85
C VAL A 352 13.82 -6.42 9.63
N HIS A 353 14.12 -5.35 8.93
CA HIS A 353 14.12 -3.98 9.47
C HIS A 353 13.57 -3.06 8.41
N GLU A 354 12.56 -2.27 8.75
CA GLU A 354 11.85 -1.48 7.76
C GLU A 354 11.65 -0.02 8.19
N GLU A 355 11.88 0.89 7.24
CA GLU A 355 11.63 2.31 7.38
C GLU A 355 10.89 2.86 6.16
N ILE A 356 10.03 3.85 6.36
CA ILE A 356 9.37 4.58 5.28
C ILE A 356 10.05 5.91 5.06
N ILE A 357 10.33 6.20 3.79
CA ILE A 357 10.90 7.46 3.35
C ILE A 357 10.05 8.13 2.27
N VAL A 358 10.16 9.45 2.19
CA VAL A 358 9.75 10.20 1.00
C VAL A 358 11.00 10.76 0.31
N VAL A 359 11.11 10.52 -1.00
CA VAL A 359 12.17 11.08 -1.83
C VAL A 359 11.98 12.59 -1.95
N ARG A 360 13.05 13.35 -1.70
CA ARG A 360 13.08 14.82 -1.83
C ARG A 360 14.16 15.23 -2.82
N ASP A 361 14.17 16.50 -3.25
CA ASP A 361 15.24 17.03 -4.14
C ASP A 361 16.65 16.90 -3.53
N GLY A 362 16.74 16.89 -2.21
CA GLY A 362 17.96 16.67 -1.45
C GLY A 362 18.00 15.30 -0.76
N ALA A 363 18.29 15.28 0.54
CA ALA A 363 18.20 14.09 1.37
C ALA A 363 16.74 13.62 1.46
N PRO A 364 16.46 12.31 1.45
CA PRO A 364 15.12 11.80 1.70
C PRO A 364 14.68 12.15 3.12
N GLU A 365 13.40 12.21 3.35
CA GLU A 365 12.80 12.45 4.66
C GLU A 365 12.22 11.14 5.18
N LEU A 366 12.58 10.75 6.41
CA LEU A 366 11.94 9.65 7.11
C LEU A 366 10.52 10.04 7.53
N LEU A 367 9.56 9.20 7.21
CA LEU A 367 8.16 9.33 7.66
C LEU A 367 7.87 8.48 8.90
N SER A 368 8.54 7.32 9.05
CA SER A 368 8.59 6.55 10.30
C SER A 368 9.56 7.20 11.29
N HIS A 369 9.31 7.06 12.59
CA HIS A 369 10.35 7.39 13.58
C HIS A 369 11.45 6.33 13.49
N ARG A 370 12.67 6.78 13.21
CA ARG A 370 13.83 5.90 13.04
C ARG A 370 13.93 4.90 14.20
N ALA A 371 14.05 3.61 13.88
CA ALA A 371 14.32 2.59 14.87
C ALA A 371 15.69 2.83 15.56
N PRO A 372 15.85 2.48 16.84
CA PRO A 372 17.14 2.57 17.52
C PRO A 372 18.21 1.75 16.80
N ASN A 373 19.47 2.20 16.84
CA ASN A 373 20.58 1.48 16.20
C ASN A 373 20.93 0.15 16.92
N GLU A 374 20.47 -0.02 18.15
CA GLU A 374 20.60 -1.26 18.92
C GLU A 374 19.23 -1.90 19.10
N LEU A 375 19.16 -3.23 19.02
CA LEU A 375 17.93 -3.98 19.20
C LEU A 375 17.35 -3.70 20.61
N PRO A 376 16.18 -3.04 20.72
CA PRO A 376 15.58 -2.70 22.01
C PRO A 376 15.26 -3.95 22.83
N ILE A 377 15.45 -3.86 24.14
CA ILE A 377 15.17 -4.93 25.09
C ILE A 377 13.96 -4.52 25.93
N LEU A 378 12.97 -5.41 26.02
CA LEU A 378 11.74 -5.29 26.81
C LEU A 378 11.78 -6.21 28.02
#